data_3c18d3ccfff0b965fb7afc8e5e967007
#
_entry.id   3c18d3ccfff0b965fb7afc8e5e967007
#
_cell.length_a   1.000
_cell.length_b   1.000
_cell.length_c   1.000
_cell.angle_alpha   90.00
_cell.angle_beta   90.00
_cell.angle_gamma   90.00
#
_symmetry.space_group_name_H-M   'P 1'
#
loop_
_entity.id
_entity.type
_entity.pdbx_description
1 polymer ?
#
loop_
_entity_poly.entity_id
_entity_poly.type
_entity_poly.pdbx_seq_one_letter_code
_entity_poly.pdbx_strand_id
1 'polypeptide(L)'
;QTVRDIVTAFVTLQTLGAKNFLIGNSPDLSLTPLAREMAAMVAANVIAATAGDPANEPFIAQSILNVFQGASVGFNTALAATLPGYAAPTTSVTYFDAFALQTAMTANPAAYGLTNVTSACYDGQVDGSPTPGTSAVSECPNESEYLYYDLEHPSAVLHDWAARTMYAQLVVPEPGELALSLTALGLMGFFGRRRSRA
;
A
#
# COMPACT_ATOMS: atom_id res chain seq x y z
N GLN A 1 -8.90 5.87 17.61
CA GLN A 1 -10.18 6.16 16.92
C GLN A 1 -10.24 5.46 15.56
N THR A 2 -9.24 5.59 14.71
CA THR A 2 -9.21 5.06 13.32
C THR A 2 -9.50 3.55 13.24
N VAL A 3 -8.89 2.72 14.09
CA VAL A 3 -9.17 1.26 14.11
C VAL A 3 -10.63 0.99 14.45
N ARG A 4 -11.21 1.73 15.39
CA ARG A 4 -12.63 1.60 15.75
C ARG A 4 -13.54 1.97 14.58
N ASP A 5 -13.20 2.99 13.83
CA ASP A 5 -13.99 3.43 12.68
C ASP A 5 -13.97 2.36 11.57
N ILE A 6 -12.80 1.74 11.34
CA ILE A 6 -12.67 0.60 10.41
C ILE A 6 -13.51 -0.59 10.87
N VAL A 7 -13.45 -0.95 12.16
CA VAL A 7 -14.27 -2.03 12.72
C VAL A 7 -15.76 -1.72 12.58
N THR A 8 -16.17 -0.48 12.82
CA THR A 8 -17.57 -0.07 12.65
C THR A 8 -18.02 -0.23 11.19
N ALA A 9 -17.21 0.23 10.23
CA ALA A 9 -17.49 0.05 8.80
C ALA A 9 -17.54 -1.44 8.41
N PHE A 10 -16.58 -2.24 8.88
CA PHE A 10 -16.52 -3.68 8.67
C PHE A 10 -17.78 -4.39 9.16
N VAL A 11 -18.19 -4.15 10.41
CA VAL A 11 -19.41 -4.75 11.00
C VAL A 11 -20.66 -4.30 10.26
N THR A 12 -20.74 -3.03 9.87
CA THR A 12 -21.86 -2.49 9.10
C THR A 12 -21.99 -3.21 7.76
N LEU A 13 -20.91 -3.33 7.00
CA LEU A 13 -20.92 -4.04 5.72
C LEU A 13 -21.26 -5.52 5.88
N GLN A 14 -20.73 -6.16 6.93
CA GLN A 14 -21.03 -7.55 7.25
C GLN A 14 -22.52 -7.75 7.56
N THR A 15 -23.16 -6.84 8.30
CA THR A 15 -24.61 -6.90 8.59
C THR A 15 -25.45 -6.67 7.34
N LEU A 16 -24.93 -5.93 6.37
CA LEU A 16 -25.57 -5.74 5.04
C LEU A 16 -25.33 -6.93 4.09
N GLY A 17 -24.63 -7.97 4.52
CA GLY A 17 -24.43 -9.22 3.78
C GLY A 17 -23.09 -9.40 3.09
N ALA A 18 -22.13 -8.47 3.27
CA ALA A 18 -20.77 -8.67 2.76
C ALA A 18 -20.09 -9.82 3.51
N LYS A 19 -19.43 -10.72 2.76
CA LYS A 19 -18.78 -11.91 3.31
C LYS A 19 -17.29 -11.97 3.02
N ASN A 20 -16.82 -11.28 1.99
CA ASN A 20 -15.42 -11.27 1.60
C ASN A 20 -14.89 -9.85 1.72
N PHE A 21 -13.82 -9.69 2.47
CA PHE A 21 -13.19 -8.41 2.71
C PHE A 21 -11.70 -8.48 2.35
N LEU A 22 -11.24 -7.44 1.67
CA LEU A 22 -9.83 -7.15 1.52
C LEU A 22 -9.51 -5.92 2.37
N ILE A 23 -8.63 -6.07 3.33
CA ILE A 23 -8.23 -5.01 4.27
C ILE A 23 -6.76 -4.70 4.07
N GLY A 24 -6.44 -3.47 3.68
CA GLY A 24 -5.08 -2.96 3.64
C GLY A 24 -4.66 -2.41 5.01
N ASN A 25 -3.41 -2.67 5.38
CA ASN A 25 -2.78 -1.99 6.51
C ASN A 25 -2.19 -0.63 6.07
N SER A 26 -1.67 0.15 7.03
CA SER A 26 -0.95 1.40 6.73
C SER A 26 0.43 1.09 6.14
N PRO A 27 0.85 1.78 5.07
CA PRO A 27 2.25 1.79 4.66
C PRO A 27 3.14 2.40 5.74
N ASP A 28 4.47 2.30 5.59
CA ASP A 28 5.43 2.98 6.47
C ASP A 28 5.48 4.47 6.15
N LEU A 29 4.80 5.29 6.96
CA LEU A 29 4.74 6.73 6.77
C LEU A 29 6.11 7.41 6.85
N SER A 30 7.08 6.81 7.56
CA SER A 30 8.45 7.35 7.67
C SER A 30 9.20 7.37 6.33
N LEU A 31 8.76 6.57 5.37
CA LEU A 31 9.38 6.46 4.05
C LEU A 31 8.88 7.50 3.06
N THR A 32 7.78 8.20 3.36
CA THR A 32 7.22 9.23 2.47
C THR A 32 8.15 10.44 2.33
N PRO A 33 8.18 11.09 1.16
CA PRO A 33 8.90 12.36 0.99
C PRO A 33 8.48 13.41 2.03
N LEU A 34 7.18 13.55 2.31
CA LEU A 34 6.67 14.49 3.31
C LEU A 34 7.28 14.25 4.70
N ALA A 35 7.28 12.99 5.17
CA ALA A 35 7.85 12.69 6.49
C ALA A 35 9.35 13.03 6.56
N ARG A 36 10.09 12.79 5.47
CA ARG A 36 11.51 13.13 5.36
C ARG A 36 11.76 14.63 5.39
N GLU A 37 10.97 15.40 4.64
CA GLU A 37 11.04 16.86 4.63
C GLU A 37 10.66 17.46 5.99
N MET A 38 9.59 16.97 6.60
CA MET A 38 9.17 17.39 7.94
C MET A 38 10.26 17.07 8.98
N ALA A 39 10.86 15.89 8.92
CA ALA A 39 11.91 15.47 9.84
C ALA A 39 13.16 16.37 9.71
N ALA A 40 13.59 16.66 8.48
CA ALA A 40 14.71 17.56 8.23
C ALA A 40 14.41 18.98 8.70
N MET A 41 13.22 19.54 8.37
CA MET A 41 12.81 20.87 8.80
C MET A 41 12.76 21.00 10.33
N VAL A 42 12.17 20.03 11.02
CA VAL A 42 12.08 20.05 12.49
C VAL A 42 13.47 19.92 13.11
N ALA A 43 14.35 19.06 12.58
CA ALA A 43 15.70 18.90 13.06
C ALA A 43 16.51 20.20 12.93
N ALA A 44 16.46 20.86 11.77
CA ALA A 44 17.11 22.16 11.55
C ALA A 44 16.58 23.23 12.52
N ASN A 45 15.25 23.29 12.73
CA ASN A 45 14.66 24.24 13.67
C ASN A 45 15.08 23.99 15.13
N VAL A 46 15.19 22.72 15.54
CA VAL A 46 15.67 22.36 16.89
C VAL A 46 17.12 22.80 17.06
N ILE A 47 17.99 22.53 16.10
CA ILE A 47 19.39 22.97 16.12
C ILE A 47 19.47 24.50 16.22
N ALA A 48 18.73 25.22 15.39
CA ALA A 48 18.72 26.69 15.42
C ALA A 48 18.21 27.24 16.75
N ALA A 49 17.12 26.70 17.31
CA ALA A 49 16.51 27.17 18.56
C ALA A 49 17.38 26.89 19.81
N THR A 50 18.17 25.80 19.77
CA THR A 50 19.00 25.40 20.91
C THR A 50 20.47 25.83 20.78
N ALA A 51 20.85 26.52 19.70
CA ALA A 51 22.24 26.73 19.30
C ALA A 51 23.06 25.43 19.34
N GLY A 52 22.42 24.32 18.92
CA GLY A 52 22.98 22.99 18.95
C GLY A 52 23.99 22.74 17.84
N ASP A 53 24.73 21.63 17.96
CA ASP A 53 25.66 21.21 16.93
C ASP A 53 24.91 20.70 15.69
N PRO A 54 25.13 21.28 14.50
CA PRO A 54 24.55 20.79 13.24
C PRO A 54 24.83 19.32 12.93
N ALA A 55 25.92 18.76 13.47
CA ALA A 55 26.23 17.33 13.32
C ALA A 55 25.15 16.40 13.93
N ASN A 56 24.30 16.92 14.82
CA ASN A 56 23.18 16.16 15.41
C ASN A 56 21.90 16.19 14.57
N GLU A 57 21.83 16.99 13.50
CA GLU A 57 20.64 17.13 12.67
C GLU A 57 20.14 15.76 12.12
N PRO A 58 20.99 14.88 11.55
CA PRO A 58 20.55 13.58 11.06
C PRO A 58 19.97 12.68 12.16
N PHE A 59 20.53 12.74 13.37
CA PHE A 59 20.03 11.98 14.52
C PHE A 59 18.63 12.45 14.96
N ILE A 60 18.43 13.77 15.01
CA ILE A 60 17.14 14.37 15.35
C ILE A 60 16.11 14.01 14.28
N ALA A 61 16.45 14.18 12.99
CA ALA A 61 15.60 13.80 11.88
C ALA A 61 15.19 12.32 11.94
N GLN A 62 16.15 11.42 12.17
CA GLN A 62 15.84 9.99 12.31
C GLN A 62 14.91 9.70 13.49
N SER A 63 15.05 10.43 14.61
CA SER A 63 14.15 10.27 15.76
C SER A 63 12.71 10.63 15.41
N ILE A 64 12.51 11.64 14.57
CA ILE A 64 11.18 12.04 14.09
C ILE A 64 10.63 10.99 13.13
N LEU A 65 11.44 10.48 12.19
CA LEU A 65 11.02 9.39 11.30
C LEU A 65 10.60 8.14 12.07
N ASN A 66 11.30 7.81 13.17
CA ASN A 66 10.92 6.69 14.04
C ASN A 66 9.54 6.89 14.69
N VAL A 67 9.10 8.13 14.93
CA VAL A 67 7.72 8.40 15.42
C VAL A 67 6.70 8.08 14.32
N PHE A 68 6.95 8.48 13.07
CA PHE A 68 6.06 8.15 11.94
C PHE A 68 5.98 6.63 11.72
N GLN A 69 7.12 5.94 11.73
CA GLN A 69 7.16 4.48 11.62
C GLN A 69 6.40 3.82 12.78
N GLY A 70 6.64 4.27 14.00
CA GLY A 70 5.96 3.77 15.21
C GLY A 70 4.44 3.95 15.12
N ALA A 71 3.95 5.04 14.54
CA ALA A 71 2.53 5.26 14.30
C ALA A 71 1.94 4.23 13.32
N SER A 72 2.63 3.97 12.20
CA SER A 72 2.22 2.95 11.22
C SER A 72 2.22 1.55 11.84
N VAL A 73 3.28 1.17 12.55
CA VAL A 73 3.40 -0.14 13.21
C VAL A 73 2.34 -0.30 14.30
N GLY A 74 2.12 0.74 15.12
CA GLY A 74 1.10 0.74 16.16
C GLY A 74 -0.31 0.58 15.60
N PHE A 75 -0.64 1.30 14.54
CA PHE A 75 -1.91 1.16 13.83
C PHE A 75 -2.08 -0.26 13.26
N ASN A 76 -1.09 -0.78 12.55
CA ASN A 76 -1.12 -2.10 11.93
C ASN A 76 -1.29 -3.21 12.97
N THR A 77 -0.57 -3.11 14.08
CA THR A 77 -0.67 -4.04 15.21
C THR A 77 -2.07 -4.02 15.82
N ALA A 78 -2.61 -2.82 16.08
CA ALA A 78 -3.94 -2.66 16.67
C ALA A 78 -5.03 -3.18 15.71
N LEU A 79 -4.92 -2.91 14.41
CA LEU A 79 -5.86 -3.39 13.40
C LEU A 79 -5.88 -4.93 13.34
N ALA A 80 -4.69 -5.54 13.21
CA ALA A 80 -4.54 -6.99 13.15
C ALA A 80 -5.03 -7.71 14.42
N ALA A 81 -4.83 -7.11 15.59
CA ALA A 81 -5.29 -7.67 16.86
C ALA A 81 -6.81 -7.53 17.08
N THR A 82 -7.42 -6.46 16.54
CA THR A 82 -8.81 -6.11 16.86
C THR A 82 -9.80 -6.70 15.86
N LEU A 83 -9.52 -6.60 14.57
CA LEU A 83 -10.49 -6.92 13.51
C LEU A 83 -10.98 -8.39 13.53
N PRO A 84 -10.13 -9.41 13.76
CA PRO A 84 -10.57 -10.80 13.77
C PRO A 84 -11.67 -11.10 14.80
N GLY A 85 -11.68 -10.38 15.93
CA GLY A 85 -12.72 -10.52 16.95
C GLY A 85 -14.12 -10.12 16.53
N TYR A 86 -14.27 -9.42 15.40
CA TYR A 86 -15.54 -8.96 14.86
C TYR A 86 -15.98 -9.72 13.59
N ALA A 87 -15.15 -10.62 13.06
CA ALA A 87 -15.48 -11.41 11.89
C ALA A 87 -16.48 -12.53 12.26
N ALA A 88 -17.60 -12.58 11.56
CA ALA A 88 -18.54 -13.70 11.70
C ALA A 88 -17.92 -14.99 11.13
N PRO A 89 -18.34 -16.19 11.57
CA PRO A 89 -17.79 -17.46 11.11
C PRO A 89 -17.88 -17.68 9.58
N THR A 90 -18.78 -16.96 8.91
CA THR A 90 -18.99 -17.04 7.46
C THR A 90 -18.31 -15.90 6.70
N THR A 91 -17.51 -15.09 7.38
CA THR A 91 -16.80 -13.94 6.80
C THR A 91 -15.34 -14.29 6.57
N SER A 92 -14.88 -14.05 5.34
CA SER A 92 -13.48 -14.17 4.94
C SER A 92 -12.81 -12.80 4.95
N VAL A 93 -11.65 -12.69 5.58
CA VAL A 93 -10.83 -11.47 5.60
C VAL A 93 -9.46 -11.79 5.03
N THR A 94 -9.14 -11.13 3.93
CA THR A 94 -7.81 -11.15 3.32
C THR A 94 -7.09 -9.86 3.69
N TYR A 95 -5.85 -9.95 4.14
CA TYR A 95 -5.03 -8.78 4.50
C TYR A 95 -4.04 -8.46 3.38
N PHE A 96 -4.05 -7.22 2.94
CA PHE A 96 -3.02 -6.68 2.06
C PHE A 96 -1.99 -5.91 2.91
N ASP A 97 -0.75 -6.36 2.87
CA ASP A 97 0.35 -5.74 3.63
C ASP A 97 1.04 -4.65 2.80
N ALA A 98 0.47 -3.43 2.85
CA ALA A 98 1.02 -2.25 2.20
C ALA A 98 2.37 -1.83 2.83
N PHE A 99 2.53 -2.06 4.15
CA PHE A 99 3.79 -1.78 4.86
C PHE A 99 4.94 -2.62 4.29
N ALA A 100 4.72 -3.92 4.17
CA ALA A 100 5.72 -4.84 3.64
C ALA A 100 6.05 -4.55 2.16
N LEU A 101 5.03 -4.28 1.33
CA LEU A 101 5.25 -3.97 -0.08
C LEU A 101 6.11 -2.71 -0.25
N GLN A 102 5.73 -1.60 0.40
CA GLN A 102 6.48 -0.34 0.31
C GLN A 102 7.91 -0.50 0.84
N THR A 103 8.09 -1.19 1.97
CA THR A 103 9.41 -1.48 2.55
C THR A 103 10.28 -2.29 1.58
N ALA A 104 9.72 -3.32 0.94
CA ALA A 104 10.43 -4.14 -0.05
C ALA A 104 10.85 -3.32 -1.28
N MET A 105 9.96 -2.46 -1.80
CA MET A 105 10.25 -1.58 -2.92
C MET A 105 11.36 -0.56 -2.57
N THR A 106 11.34 -0.04 -1.36
CA THR A 106 12.39 0.89 -0.88
C THR A 106 13.72 0.19 -0.65
N ALA A 107 13.72 -1.05 -0.16
CA ALA A 107 14.94 -1.82 0.11
C ALA A 107 15.61 -2.35 -1.17
N ASN A 108 14.84 -2.65 -2.20
CA ASN A 108 15.37 -3.17 -3.47
C ASN A 108 14.67 -2.53 -4.69
N PRO A 109 14.84 -1.23 -4.91
CA PRO A 109 14.10 -0.49 -5.91
C PRO A 109 14.28 -1.03 -7.34
N ALA A 110 15.46 -1.51 -7.68
CA ALA A 110 15.76 -2.04 -9.01
C ALA A 110 14.90 -3.26 -9.38
N ALA A 111 14.48 -4.09 -8.40
CA ALA A 111 13.58 -5.21 -8.63
C ALA A 111 12.16 -4.77 -9.07
N TYR A 112 11.83 -3.52 -8.84
CA TYR A 112 10.53 -2.92 -9.15
C TYR A 112 10.60 -1.88 -10.29
N GLY A 113 11.77 -1.75 -10.93
CA GLY A 113 12.01 -0.78 -12.01
C GLY A 113 12.17 0.66 -11.52
N LEU A 114 12.42 0.85 -10.22
CA LEU A 114 12.55 2.17 -9.60
C LEU A 114 14.01 2.60 -9.50
N THR A 115 14.24 3.89 -9.67
CA THR A 115 15.53 4.56 -9.44
C THR A 115 15.45 5.59 -8.31
N ASN A 116 14.24 6.04 -7.97
CA ASN A 116 14.00 7.00 -6.89
C ASN A 116 12.87 6.52 -5.96
N VAL A 117 13.20 6.36 -4.67
CA VAL A 117 12.27 5.89 -3.64
C VAL A 117 12.19 6.86 -2.44
N THR A 118 12.74 8.05 -2.59
CA THR A 118 12.86 9.03 -1.48
C THR A 118 12.28 10.39 -1.79
N SER A 119 12.26 10.78 -3.07
CA SER A 119 11.79 12.09 -3.51
C SER A 119 10.45 11.97 -4.24
N ALA A 120 9.69 13.06 -4.22
CA ALA A 120 8.52 13.22 -5.07
C ALA A 120 8.94 13.41 -6.54
N CYS A 121 8.14 12.89 -7.48
CA CYS A 121 8.25 13.21 -8.90
C CYS A 121 7.68 14.59 -9.22
N TYR A 122 6.60 14.95 -8.54
CA TYR A 122 5.89 16.22 -8.66
C TYR A 122 6.03 17.01 -7.36
N ASP A 123 6.47 18.26 -7.43
CA ASP A 123 6.73 19.12 -6.27
C ASP A 123 5.65 20.19 -6.02
N GLY A 124 4.54 20.15 -6.79
CA GLY A 124 3.40 21.03 -6.60
C GLY A 124 2.38 20.49 -5.61
N GLN A 125 1.33 21.28 -5.38
CA GLN A 125 0.17 20.87 -4.60
C GLN A 125 -0.85 20.13 -5.49
N VAL A 126 -1.80 19.42 -4.86
CA VAL A 126 -2.84 18.64 -5.56
C VAL A 126 -3.69 19.49 -6.50
N ASP A 127 -3.85 20.77 -6.23
CA ASP A 127 -4.58 21.73 -7.07
C ASP A 127 -3.74 22.33 -8.22
N GLY A 128 -2.49 21.85 -8.38
CA GLY A 128 -1.56 22.33 -9.39
C GLY A 128 -0.82 23.63 -9.04
N SER A 129 -1.04 24.18 -7.85
CA SER A 129 -0.32 25.36 -7.37
C SER A 129 1.10 25.01 -6.92
N PRO A 130 2.05 25.97 -6.97
CA PRO A 130 3.37 25.75 -6.40
C PRO A 130 3.32 25.47 -4.90
N THR A 131 4.22 24.64 -4.42
CA THR A 131 4.44 24.44 -2.98
C THR A 131 4.80 25.77 -2.32
N PRO A 132 4.29 26.10 -1.12
CA PRO A 132 4.60 27.34 -0.43
C PRO A 132 6.12 27.59 -0.33
N GLY A 133 6.56 28.74 -0.85
CA GLY A 133 7.98 29.10 -0.90
C GLY A 133 8.67 28.81 -2.23
N THR A 134 8.00 28.17 -3.18
CA THR A 134 8.49 28.00 -4.55
C THR A 134 7.73 28.89 -5.52
N SER A 135 8.35 29.23 -6.64
CA SER A 135 7.74 30.08 -7.69
C SER A 135 7.28 29.32 -8.93
N ALA A 136 7.58 28.02 -9.00
CA ALA A 136 7.23 27.16 -10.11
C ALA A 136 7.01 25.73 -9.60
N VAL A 137 6.20 24.98 -10.32
CA VAL A 137 6.01 23.55 -10.15
C VAL A 137 6.97 22.82 -11.07
N SER A 138 7.60 21.75 -10.59
CA SER A 138 8.39 20.87 -11.44
C SER A 138 7.85 19.44 -11.38
N GLU A 139 8.09 18.70 -12.44
CA GLU A 139 7.76 17.29 -12.55
C GLU A 139 8.97 16.52 -13.07
N CYS A 140 9.18 15.32 -12.56
CA CYS A 140 10.28 14.48 -12.98
C CYS A 140 10.06 14.02 -14.45
N PRO A 141 11.13 13.74 -15.21
CA PRO A 141 11.01 13.35 -16.61
C PRO A 141 10.39 11.96 -16.81
N ASN A 142 10.40 11.11 -15.79
CA ASN A 142 9.91 9.73 -15.86
C ASN A 142 9.30 9.27 -14.54
N GLU A 143 7.98 9.45 -14.37
CA GLU A 143 7.23 9.03 -13.17
C GLU A 143 7.39 7.52 -12.89
N SER A 144 7.51 6.70 -13.94
CA SER A 144 7.63 5.24 -13.79
C SER A 144 8.90 4.78 -13.08
N GLU A 145 9.83 5.67 -12.81
CA GLU A 145 11.06 5.40 -12.05
C GLU A 145 10.97 5.86 -10.59
N TYR A 146 9.86 6.49 -10.19
CA TYR A 146 9.66 7.04 -8.85
C TYR A 146 8.66 6.20 -8.06
N LEU A 147 8.93 6.03 -6.76
CA LEU A 147 7.99 5.38 -5.83
C LEU A 147 6.83 6.32 -5.48
N TYR A 148 7.08 7.62 -5.42
CA TYR A 148 6.11 8.65 -5.04
C TYR A 148 5.87 9.62 -6.19
N TYR A 149 4.57 9.90 -6.44
CA TYR A 149 4.19 10.95 -7.37
C TYR A 149 4.41 12.32 -6.77
N ASP A 150 3.88 12.57 -5.58
CA ASP A 150 4.07 13.80 -4.82
C ASP A 150 4.62 13.50 -3.40
N LEU A 151 4.49 14.45 -2.47
CA LEU A 151 5.02 14.30 -1.13
C LEU A 151 4.37 13.16 -0.32
N GLU A 152 3.13 12.78 -0.66
CA GLU A 152 2.34 11.80 0.09
C GLU A 152 1.89 10.62 -0.76
N HIS A 153 1.51 10.89 -2.03
CA HIS A 153 0.84 9.91 -2.86
C HIS A 153 1.83 9.02 -3.61
N PRO A 154 1.57 7.71 -3.64
CA PRO A 154 2.38 6.79 -4.42
C PRO A 154 2.22 7.02 -5.93
N SER A 155 3.24 6.69 -6.69
CA SER A 155 3.21 6.70 -8.15
C SER A 155 2.35 5.56 -8.72
N ALA A 156 2.10 5.62 -10.02
CA ALA A 156 1.41 4.55 -10.74
C ALA A 156 2.10 3.18 -10.60
N VAL A 157 3.44 3.15 -10.42
CA VAL A 157 4.20 1.91 -10.24
C VAL A 157 3.82 1.19 -8.95
N LEU A 158 3.73 1.93 -7.81
CA LEU A 158 3.31 1.31 -6.55
C LEU A 158 1.86 0.85 -6.63
N HIS A 159 0.98 1.62 -7.26
CA HIS A 159 -0.42 1.23 -7.47
C HIS A 159 -0.54 -0.07 -8.28
N ASP A 160 0.25 -0.24 -9.35
CA ASP A 160 0.25 -1.46 -10.16
C ASP A 160 0.72 -2.68 -9.34
N TRP A 161 1.81 -2.55 -8.60
CA TRP A 161 2.31 -3.63 -7.73
C TRP A 161 1.33 -3.97 -6.60
N ALA A 162 0.70 -2.97 -5.99
CA ALA A 162 -0.34 -3.17 -4.98
C ALA A 162 -1.53 -3.92 -5.59
N ALA A 163 -2.02 -3.48 -6.75
CA ALA A 163 -3.13 -4.12 -7.44
C ALA A 163 -2.83 -5.59 -7.80
N ARG A 164 -1.64 -5.89 -8.34
CA ARG A 164 -1.20 -7.27 -8.63
C ARG A 164 -1.13 -8.12 -7.37
N THR A 165 -0.60 -7.58 -6.28
CA THR A 165 -0.48 -8.29 -5.01
C THR A 165 -1.86 -8.58 -4.42
N MET A 166 -2.75 -7.60 -4.41
CA MET A 166 -4.14 -7.76 -3.96
C MET A 166 -4.89 -8.77 -4.82
N TYR A 167 -4.75 -8.67 -6.16
CA TYR A 167 -5.38 -9.59 -7.08
C TYR A 167 -4.91 -11.04 -6.85
N ALA A 168 -3.60 -11.27 -6.69
CA ALA A 168 -3.04 -12.58 -6.42
C ALA A 168 -3.56 -13.21 -5.10
N GLN A 169 -3.89 -12.37 -4.11
CA GLN A 169 -4.49 -12.83 -2.84
C GLN A 169 -5.99 -13.13 -2.96
N LEU A 170 -6.68 -12.48 -3.90
CA LEU A 170 -8.13 -12.63 -4.09
C LEU A 170 -8.49 -13.70 -5.12
N VAL A 171 -7.56 -14.12 -5.97
CA VAL A 171 -7.82 -15.20 -6.94
C VAL A 171 -8.06 -16.50 -6.15
N VAL A 172 -9.29 -16.67 -5.74
CA VAL A 172 -9.83 -17.99 -5.45
C VAL A 172 -9.89 -18.70 -6.80
N PRO A 173 -9.22 -19.85 -7.00
CA PRO A 173 -9.45 -20.66 -8.20
C PRO A 173 -10.94 -20.86 -8.31
N GLU A 174 -11.56 -20.34 -9.37
CA GLU A 174 -12.99 -20.56 -9.58
C GLU A 174 -13.21 -22.07 -9.67
N PRO A 175 -13.98 -22.67 -8.74
CA PRO A 175 -14.25 -24.10 -8.79
C PRO A 175 -14.88 -24.51 -10.12
N GLY A 176 -15.42 -23.53 -10.86
CA GLY A 176 -16.08 -23.69 -12.15
C GLY A 176 -15.14 -23.96 -13.32
N GLU A 177 -13.95 -23.37 -13.41
CA GLU A 177 -13.14 -23.51 -14.62
C GLU A 177 -12.57 -24.94 -14.77
N LEU A 178 -12.06 -25.53 -13.70
CA LEU A 178 -11.63 -26.94 -13.71
C LEU A 178 -12.81 -27.89 -13.89
N ALA A 179 -13.93 -27.64 -13.20
CA ALA A 179 -15.14 -28.46 -13.34
C ALA A 179 -15.76 -28.33 -14.73
N LEU A 180 -15.84 -27.11 -15.29
CA LEU A 180 -16.30 -26.85 -16.66
C LEU A 180 -15.38 -27.51 -17.70
N SER A 181 -14.07 -27.39 -17.54
CA SER A 181 -13.09 -28.01 -18.45
C SER A 181 -13.16 -29.54 -18.40
N LEU A 182 -13.25 -30.14 -17.22
CA LEU A 182 -13.41 -31.59 -17.06
C LEU A 182 -14.77 -32.07 -17.58
N THR A 183 -15.82 -31.31 -17.39
CA THR A 183 -17.17 -31.63 -17.92
C THR A 183 -17.19 -31.53 -19.44
N ALA A 184 -16.58 -30.50 -20.02
CA ALA A 184 -16.45 -30.36 -21.48
C ALA A 184 -15.63 -31.48 -22.10
N LEU A 185 -14.50 -31.84 -21.49
CA LEU A 185 -13.67 -32.99 -21.94
C LEU A 185 -14.42 -34.32 -21.79
N GLY A 186 -15.15 -34.54 -20.73
CA GLY A 186 -16.00 -35.71 -20.50
C GLY A 186 -17.10 -35.83 -21.55
N LEU A 187 -17.80 -34.74 -21.86
CA LEU A 187 -18.83 -34.70 -22.91
C LEU A 187 -18.25 -34.95 -24.31
N MET A 188 -17.10 -34.34 -24.65
CA MET A 188 -16.42 -34.58 -25.91
C MET A 188 -15.98 -36.04 -26.07
N GLY A 189 -15.45 -36.66 -25.01
CA GLY A 189 -15.07 -38.06 -25.00
C GLY A 189 -16.28 -39.00 -25.14
N PHE A 190 -17.41 -38.65 -24.53
CA PHE A 190 -18.65 -39.45 -24.62
C PHE A 190 -19.27 -39.38 -26.02
N PHE A 191 -19.37 -38.23 -26.63
CA PHE A 191 -19.89 -38.05 -27.98
C PHE A 191 -18.94 -38.56 -29.06
N GLY A 192 -17.63 -38.46 -28.87
CA GLY A 192 -16.62 -39.01 -29.76
C GLY A 192 -16.68 -40.55 -29.85
N ARG A 193 -16.88 -41.23 -28.73
CA ARG A 193 -17.08 -42.71 -28.72
C ARG A 193 -18.35 -43.19 -29.40
N ARG A 194 -19.41 -42.40 -29.43
CA ARG A 194 -20.66 -42.78 -30.17
C ARG A 194 -20.46 -42.69 -31.69
N ARG A 195 -19.67 -41.73 -32.20
CA ARG A 195 -19.43 -41.60 -33.64
C ARG A 195 -18.50 -42.69 -34.23
N SER A 196 -17.65 -43.31 -33.44
CA SER A 196 -16.74 -44.35 -33.90
C SER A 196 -17.35 -45.78 -33.90
N ARG A 197 -18.63 -45.91 -33.50
CA ARG A 197 -19.39 -47.18 -33.47
C ARG A 197 -20.56 -47.21 -34.44
N ALA A 198 -20.71 -46.20 -35.26
CA ALA A 198 -21.67 -46.14 -36.39
C ALA A 198 -20.88 -46.17 -37.71
#